data_e71c80c0951c59342993cab264930094
#
_entry.id   e71c80c0951c59342993cab264930094
#
_cell.length_a   1.000
_cell.length_b   1.000
_cell.length_c   1.000
_cell.angle_alpha   90.00
_cell.angle_beta   90.00
_cell.angle_gamma   90.00
#
_symmetry.space_group_name_H-M   'P 1'
#
loop_
_entity.id
_entity.type
_entity.pdbx_description
1 polymer ?
#
loop_
_entity_poly.entity_id
_entity_poly.type
_entity_poly.pdbx_seq_one_letter_code
_entity_poly.pdbx_strand_id
1 'polypeptide(L)'
;MFRAFFIFLSKAFWAQKLIMNWKFAWQLASRFIAGINIIDVIEAVKNLNGQGLNVTVDHLGENAVTVEDTIAATKEVITLLEAINNNEVQANVSIKLTQLGLNIDKDLCKSNLLKVIEQAQKMQNFIRIDMEDSSITQETLDMVKWINHSYSGVGTVIQSYLYRSEQDVINLTNECIPIRMVKGAYKEPAQVAFPRKNDVDKNYDLLTRICMDKISNCNFPEISNDGRFPPLIAIGSHDDLRIENALHYASSKNLSKKTYEIQMLYGIRRDLQRKYSKLGYPVRVYVPYGTHWYPYFMRRLAERPANVWFFFSNLFRK
;
A
#
# COMPACT_ATOMS: atom_id res chain seq x y z
N MET A 1 11.55 -14.83 -17.41
CA MET A 1 12.51 -15.65 -16.62
C MET A 1 12.93 -14.95 -15.33
N PHE A 2 13.50 -13.77 -15.33
CA PHE A 2 13.96 -13.06 -14.11
C PHE A 2 12.87 -12.79 -13.05
N ARG A 3 11.66 -12.38 -13.46
CA ARG A 3 10.55 -12.14 -12.51
C ARG A 3 10.21 -13.39 -11.70
N ALA A 4 10.09 -14.54 -12.35
CA ALA A 4 9.77 -15.81 -11.67
C ALA A 4 10.88 -16.23 -10.70
N PHE A 5 12.14 -16.02 -11.08
CA PHE A 5 13.31 -16.30 -10.25
C PHE A 5 13.33 -15.43 -8.97
N PHE A 6 13.11 -14.12 -9.07
CA PHE A 6 13.07 -13.26 -7.88
C PHE A 6 11.86 -13.51 -6.99
N ILE A 7 10.71 -13.86 -7.57
CA ILE A 7 9.53 -14.28 -6.80
C ILE A 7 9.82 -15.61 -6.07
N PHE A 8 10.52 -16.56 -6.71
CA PHE A 8 10.96 -17.77 -6.04
C PHE A 8 11.93 -17.46 -4.90
N LEU A 9 12.96 -16.63 -5.15
CA LEU A 9 13.91 -16.21 -4.11
C LEU A 9 13.22 -15.50 -2.94
N SER A 10 12.18 -14.70 -3.18
CA SER A 10 11.46 -13.99 -2.11
C SER A 10 10.85 -14.92 -1.06
N LYS A 11 10.60 -16.19 -1.42
CA LYS A 11 10.07 -17.24 -0.54
C LYS A 11 11.14 -18.19 -0.02
N ALA A 12 12.39 -18.10 -0.49
CA ALA A 12 13.47 -19.02 -0.17
C ALA A 12 14.18 -18.62 1.14
N PHE A 13 13.94 -19.34 2.22
CA PHE A 13 14.51 -19.06 3.55
C PHE A 13 16.04 -19.06 3.57
N TRP A 14 16.69 -19.97 2.83
CA TRP A 14 18.15 -20.02 2.72
C TRP A 14 18.74 -18.76 2.07
N ALA A 15 18.07 -18.25 1.03
CA ALA A 15 18.49 -17.04 0.34
C ALA A 15 18.28 -15.80 1.22
N GLN A 16 17.18 -15.76 1.97
CA GLN A 16 16.91 -14.72 2.96
C GLN A 16 18.05 -14.65 4.00
N LYS A 17 18.39 -15.77 4.63
CA LYS A 17 19.46 -15.84 5.65
C LYS A 17 20.83 -15.38 5.11
N LEU A 18 21.14 -15.73 3.86
CA LEU A 18 22.40 -15.33 3.21
C LEU A 18 22.42 -13.83 2.90
N ILE A 19 21.34 -13.30 2.31
CA ILE A 19 21.29 -11.93 1.80
C ILE A 19 21.09 -10.91 2.92
N MET A 20 20.32 -11.24 3.96
CA MET A 20 20.08 -10.33 5.10
C MET A 20 21.35 -9.99 5.89
N ASN A 21 22.33 -10.89 5.91
CA ASN A 21 23.63 -10.65 6.54
C ASN A 21 24.61 -9.82 5.68
N TRP A 22 24.23 -9.49 4.47
CA TRP A 22 25.09 -8.82 3.53
C TRP A 22 24.86 -7.31 3.53
N LYS A 23 25.79 -6.52 4.06
CA LYS A 23 25.71 -5.06 4.17
C LYS A 23 25.37 -4.37 2.83
N PHE A 24 25.91 -4.89 1.73
CA PHE A 24 25.65 -4.36 0.38
C PHE A 24 24.17 -4.57 -0.04
N ALA A 25 23.56 -5.70 0.30
CA ALA A 25 22.15 -5.95 0.01
C ALA A 25 21.24 -4.95 0.75
N TRP A 26 21.56 -4.62 2.00
CA TRP A 26 20.86 -3.58 2.75
C TRP A 26 21.01 -2.20 2.09
N GLN A 27 22.21 -1.82 1.66
CA GLN A 27 22.45 -0.55 0.97
C GLN A 27 21.61 -0.41 -0.31
N LEU A 28 21.33 -1.50 -1.01
CA LEU A 28 20.42 -1.50 -2.15
C LEU A 28 18.95 -1.49 -1.72
N ALA A 29 18.59 -2.26 -0.70
CA ALA A 29 17.25 -2.34 -0.16
C ALA A 29 16.78 -1.01 0.44
N SER A 30 17.67 -0.25 1.09
CA SER A 30 17.38 1.06 1.68
C SER A 30 16.90 2.13 0.68
N ARG A 31 17.01 1.88 -0.62
CA ARG A 31 16.37 2.72 -1.64
C ARG A 31 14.86 2.59 -1.66
N PHE A 32 14.33 1.43 -1.21
CA PHE A 32 12.93 1.07 -1.27
C PHE A 32 12.31 0.89 0.11
N ILE A 33 13.12 0.90 1.18
CA ILE A 33 12.76 0.62 2.56
C ILE A 33 13.37 1.70 3.44
N ALA A 34 12.55 2.34 4.27
CA ALA A 34 12.98 3.54 5.01
C ALA A 34 13.88 3.26 6.20
N GLY A 35 13.96 1.99 6.64
CA GLY A 35 14.76 1.59 7.80
C GLY A 35 14.25 0.30 8.41
N ILE A 36 14.80 -0.10 9.54
CA ILE A 36 14.42 -1.32 10.24
C ILE A 36 13.63 -1.06 11.52
N ASN A 37 13.57 0.19 11.97
CA ASN A 37 12.89 0.58 13.21
C ASN A 37 12.03 1.84 13.00
N ILE A 38 11.23 2.18 14.02
CA ILE A 38 10.30 3.32 13.99
C ILE A 38 11.04 4.66 13.87
N ILE A 39 12.21 4.80 14.47
CA ILE A 39 12.97 6.07 14.42
C ILE A 39 13.38 6.38 12.98
N ASP A 40 13.92 5.38 12.28
CA ASP A 40 14.34 5.52 10.87
C ASP A 40 13.16 5.92 9.98
N VAL A 41 11.99 5.27 10.15
CA VAL A 41 10.83 5.56 9.31
C VAL A 41 10.22 6.93 9.61
N ILE A 42 10.18 7.37 10.87
CA ILE A 42 9.71 8.72 11.22
C ILE A 42 10.61 9.79 10.60
N GLU A 43 11.93 9.60 10.61
CA GLU A 43 12.86 10.50 9.91
C GLU A 43 12.58 10.55 8.40
N ALA A 44 12.39 9.39 7.77
CA ALA A 44 12.03 9.32 6.35
C ALA A 44 10.68 10.02 6.06
N VAL A 45 9.69 9.87 6.95
CA VAL A 45 8.40 10.56 6.84
C VAL A 45 8.58 12.08 6.92
N LYS A 46 9.34 12.58 7.91
CA LYS A 46 9.64 14.02 8.03
C LYS A 46 10.29 14.57 6.77
N ASN A 47 11.24 13.85 6.19
CA ASN A 47 11.91 14.23 4.95
C ASN A 47 10.95 14.30 3.74
N LEU A 48 9.97 13.38 3.65
CA LEU A 48 8.95 13.38 2.60
C LEU A 48 7.93 14.51 2.82
N ASN A 49 7.48 14.73 4.06
CA ASN A 49 6.57 15.82 4.40
C ASN A 49 7.20 17.18 4.09
N GLY A 50 8.49 17.38 4.35
CA GLY A 50 9.24 18.58 3.95
C GLY A 50 9.29 18.82 2.43
N GLN A 51 9.00 17.80 1.61
CA GLN A 51 8.85 17.89 0.16
C GLN A 51 7.39 18.06 -0.30
N GLY A 52 6.44 18.22 0.62
CA GLY A 52 5.01 18.33 0.33
C GLY A 52 4.36 17.00 -0.06
N LEU A 53 4.90 15.88 0.42
CA LEU A 53 4.39 14.54 0.16
C LEU A 53 3.78 13.95 1.43
N ASN A 54 2.56 13.45 1.34
CA ASN A 54 1.95 12.64 2.40
C ASN A 54 2.55 11.23 2.41
N VAL A 55 2.37 10.52 3.50
CA VAL A 55 2.94 9.18 3.65
C VAL A 55 1.89 8.17 4.11
N THR A 56 2.02 6.93 3.66
CA THR A 56 1.45 5.74 4.30
C THR A 56 2.61 4.88 4.75
N VAL A 57 2.66 4.52 6.03
CA VAL A 57 3.69 3.65 6.58
C VAL A 57 3.19 2.21 6.66
N ASP A 58 4.02 1.25 6.24
CA ASP A 58 3.75 -0.19 6.31
C ASP A 58 4.88 -0.89 7.08
N HIS A 59 4.53 -1.56 8.18
CA HIS A 59 5.48 -2.44 8.88
C HIS A 59 5.55 -3.79 8.17
N LEU A 60 6.75 -4.15 7.69
CA LEU A 60 6.99 -5.38 6.96
C LEU A 60 7.03 -6.60 7.90
N GLY A 61 6.22 -7.61 7.61
CA GLY A 61 6.10 -8.82 8.42
C GLY A 61 4.86 -9.65 8.03
N GLU A 62 4.64 -9.85 6.73
CA GLU A 62 3.52 -10.63 6.20
C GLU A 62 3.55 -12.08 6.70
N ASN A 63 2.35 -12.68 6.88
CA ASN A 63 2.16 -14.08 7.27
C ASN A 63 2.73 -14.42 8.65
N ALA A 64 2.17 -13.83 9.70
CA ALA A 64 2.38 -14.29 11.06
C ALA A 64 2.04 -15.80 11.17
N VAL A 65 2.91 -16.56 11.80
CA VAL A 65 2.80 -18.03 11.90
C VAL A 65 2.29 -18.45 13.27
N THR A 66 2.59 -17.66 14.30
CA THR A 66 2.18 -17.93 15.68
C THR A 66 1.29 -16.82 16.22
N VAL A 67 0.57 -17.09 17.31
CA VAL A 67 -0.22 -16.08 18.02
C VAL A 67 0.69 -14.96 18.55
N GLU A 68 1.87 -15.30 19.02
CA GLU A 68 2.88 -14.37 19.53
C GLU A 68 3.34 -13.39 18.44
N ASP A 69 3.54 -13.88 17.20
CA ASP A 69 3.87 -13.03 16.05
C ASP A 69 2.76 -11.99 15.79
N THR A 70 1.48 -12.39 15.90
CA THR A 70 0.35 -11.48 15.68
C THR A 70 0.25 -10.42 16.77
N ILE A 71 0.53 -10.79 18.02
CA ILE A 71 0.55 -9.86 19.16
C ILE A 71 1.69 -8.85 18.96
N ALA A 72 2.87 -9.32 18.56
CA ALA A 72 4.02 -8.45 18.31
C ALA A 72 3.74 -7.48 17.15
N ALA A 73 3.17 -7.97 16.04
CA ALA A 73 2.79 -7.13 14.89
C ALA A 73 1.72 -6.09 15.27
N THR A 74 0.71 -6.48 16.04
CA THR A 74 -0.33 -5.58 16.55
C THR A 74 0.27 -4.46 17.41
N LYS A 75 1.16 -4.83 18.33
CA LYS A 75 1.86 -3.87 19.20
C LYS A 75 2.72 -2.90 18.40
N GLU A 76 3.42 -3.39 17.37
CA GLU A 76 4.26 -2.56 16.50
C GLU A 76 3.42 -1.51 15.75
N VAL A 77 2.25 -1.90 15.22
CA VAL A 77 1.32 -0.96 14.56
C VAL A 77 0.80 0.10 15.53
N ILE A 78 0.46 -0.29 16.77
CA ILE A 78 0.02 0.63 17.83
C ILE A 78 1.14 1.63 18.17
N THR A 79 2.37 1.14 18.37
CA THR A 79 3.54 1.99 18.66
C THR A 79 3.85 2.94 17.49
N LEU A 80 3.67 2.47 16.24
CA LEU A 80 3.81 3.31 15.04
C LEU A 80 2.78 4.45 15.01
N LEU A 81 1.51 4.17 15.33
CA LEU A 81 0.46 5.20 15.42
C LEU A 81 0.80 6.25 16.47
N GLU A 82 1.29 5.83 17.63
CA GLU A 82 1.77 6.73 18.70
C GLU A 82 2.95 7.59 18.22
N ALA A 83 3.93 6.97 17.54
CA ALA A 83 5.08 7.69 17.01
C ALA A 83 4.67 8.74 15.94
N ILE A 84 3.75 8.40 15.03
CA ILE A 84 3.18 9.33 14.05
C ILE A 84 2.52 10.51 14.76
N ASN A 85 1.71 10.25 15.78
CA ASN A 85 1.01 11.28 16.53
C ASN A 85 1.97 12.18 17.32
N ASN A 86 2.90 11.59 18.08
CA ASN A 86 3.85 12.31 18.93
C ASN A 86 4.85 13.17 18.12
N ASN A 87 5.10 12.81 16.85
CA ASN A 87 5.96 13.57 15.96
C ASN A 87 5.19 14.49 15.02
N GLU A 88 3.86 14.55 15.12
CA GLU A 88 2.96 15.41 14.31
C GLU A 88 3.18 15.28 12.78
N VAL A 89 3.59 14.10 12.32
CA VAL A 89 3.90 13.87 10.91
C VAL A 89 2.64 13.56 10.09
N GLN A 90 2.68 13.93 8.81
CA GLN A 90 1.61 13.72 7.83
C GLN A 90 1.68 12.29 7.28
N ALA A 91 1.26 11.34 8.10
CA ALA A 91 1.28 9.92 7.75
C ALA A 91 0.06 9.18 8.29
N ASN A 92 -0.35 8.15 7.55
CA ASN A 92 -1.27 7.11 8.00
C ASN A 92 -0.61 5.73 7.91
N VAL A 93 -1.34 4.69 8.32
CA VAL A 93 -0.77 3.34 8.43
C VAL A 93 -1.48 2.37 7.49
N SER A 94 -0.71 1.54 6.80
CA SER A 94 -1.19 0.35 6.10
C SER A 94 -0.89 -0.89 6.92
N ILE A 95 -1.85 -1.82 6.94
CA ILE A 95 -1.75 -3.11 7.64
C ILE A 95 -2.19 -4.25 6.73
N LYS A 96 -1.77 -5.47 7.05
CA LYS A 96 -2.24 -6.70 6.40
C LYS A 96 -2.94 -7.59 7.41
N LEU A 97 -4.06 -8.18 7.04
CA LEU A 97 -4.81 -9.03 7.96
C LEU A 97 -4.06 -10.32 8.32
N THR A 98 -3.18 -10.81 7.43
CA THR A 98 -2.33 -11.96 7.75
C THR A 98 -1.30 -11.67 8.84
N GLN A 99 -0.87 -10.41 9.00
CA GLN A 99 -0.03 -9.99 10.13
C GLN A 99 -0.81 -10.02 11.46
N LEU A 100 -2.10 -9.74 11.39
CA LEU A 100 -2.99 -9.72 12.56
C LEU A 100 -3.61 -11.08 12.88
N GLY A 101 -3.29 -12.13 12.07
CA GLY A 101 -3.66 -13.51 12.34
C GLY A 101 -4.79 -14.09 11.49
N LEU A 102 -5.17 -13.47 10.36
CA LEU A 102 -6.26 -13.97 9.51
C LEU A 102 -6.07 -15.44 9.08
N ASN A 103 -4.81 -15.86 8.82
CA ASN A 103 -4.49 -17.25 8.46
C ASN A 103 -4.42 -18.21 9.65
N ILE A 104 -4.47 -17.71 10.89
CA ILE A 104 -4.42 -18.52 12.11
C ILE A 104 -5.83 -18.71 12.65
N ASP A 105 -6.52 -17.59 12.94
CA ASP A 105 -7.86 -17.57 13.48
C ASP A 105 -8.54 -16.22 13.19
N LYS A 106 -9.79 -16.26 12.68
CA LYS A 106 -10.53 -15.05 12.30
C LYS A 106 -10.91 -14.17 13.49
N ASP A 107 -11.21 -14.76 14.63
CA ASP A 107 -11.63 -14.01 15.83
C ASP A 107 -10.40 -13.37 16.52
N LEU A 108 -9.25 -14.06 16.48
CA LEU A 108 -7.97 -13.47 16.85
C LEU A 108 -7.66 -12.25 15.98
N CYS A 109 -7.79 -12.39 14.65
CA CYS A 109 -7.58 -11.29 13.71
C CYS A 109 -8.50 -10.11 14.00
N LYS A 110 -9.80 -10.35 14.23
CA LYS A 110 -10.77 -9.31 14.62
C LYS A 110 -10.37 -8.60 15.91
N SER A 111 -10.01 -9.38 16.94
CA SER A 111 -9.57 -8.83 18.23
C SER A 111 -8.34 -7.94 18.08
N ASN A 112 -7.35 -8.37 17.29
CA ASN A 112 -6.15 -7.58 17.04
C ASN A 112 -6.45 -6.35 16.18
N LEU A 113 -7.31 -6.46 15.16
CA LEU A 113 -7.75 -5.33 14.35
C LEU A 113 -8.47 -4.28 15.21
N LEU A 114 -9.37 -4.69 16.12
CA LEU A 114 -10.05 -3.76 17.02
C LEU A 114 -9.08 -2.95 17.87
N LYS A 115 -8.03 -3.57 18.43
CA LYS A 115 -6.99 -2.84 19.18
C LYS A 115 -6.28 -1.78 18.34
N VAL A 116 -5.96 -2.11 17.09
CA VAL A 116 -5.36 -1.15 16.14
C VAL A 116 -6.32 0.00 15.85
N ILE A 117 -7.60 -0.31 15.59
CA ILE A 117 -8.63 0.69 15.27
C ILE A 117 -8.93 1.59 16.47
N GLU A 118 -9.03 1.05 17.68
CA GLU A 118 -9.19 1.85 18.89
C GLU A 118 -8.05 2.87 19.08
N GLN A 119 -6.82 2.44 18.79
CA GLN A 119 -5.67 3.34 18.86
C GLN A 119 -5.70 4.37 17.72
N ALA A 120 -6.02 3.95 16.49
CA ALA A 120 -6.16 4.86 15.35
C ALA A 120 -7.24 5.93 15.60
N GLN A 121 -8.37 5.54 16.20
CA GLN A 121 -9.46 6.46 16.57
C GLN A 121 -8.99 7.47 17.62
N LYS A 122 -8.29 7.03 18.68
CA LYS A 122 -7.71 7.92 19.70
C LYS A 122 -6.73 8.94 19.11
N MET A 123 -5.93 8.51 18.12
CA MET A 123 -4.91 9.34 17.47
C MET A 123 -5.43 10.08 16.23
N GLN A 124 -6.73 9.98 15.93
CA GLN A 124 -7.35 10.56 14.73
C GLN A 124 -6.54 10.23 13.48
N ASN A 125 -6.33 8.93 13.21
CA ASN A 125 -5.53 8.46 12.09
C ASN A 125 -6.31 7.43 11.25
N PHE A 126 -5.97 7.35 9.97
CA PHE A 126 -6.59 6.46 9.01
C PHE A 126 -5.81 5.15 8.90
N ILE A 127 -6.53 4.03 8.79
CA ILE A 127 -5.97 2.69 8.56
C ILE A 127 -6.32 2.19 7.16
N ARG A 128 -5.30 1.85 6.37
CA ARG A 128 -5.47 1.15 5.11
C ARG A 128 -5.27 -0.34 5.31
N ILE A 129 -6.32 -1.14 5.13
CA ILE A 129 -6.20 -2.60 5.09
C ILE A 129 -5.78 -2.98 3.68
N ASP A 130 -4.54 -3.44 3.52
CA ASP A 130 -3.98 -3.83 2.23
C ASP A 130 -4.62 -5.12 1.73
N MET A 131 -4.81 -5.22 0.42
CA MET A 131 -5.29 -6.44 -0.23
C MET A 131 -4.12 -7.37 -0.48
N GLU A 132 -4.30 -8.62 -0.10
CA GLU A 132 -3.32 -9.69 -0.29
C GLU A 132 -3.71 -10.58 -1.47
N ASP A 133 -3.46 -11.87 -1.45
CA ASP A 133 -3.78 -12.75 -2.58
C ASP A 133 -5.30 -13.02 -2.71
N SER A 134 -5.69 -13.64 -3.83
CA SER A 134 -7.10 -13.84 -4.17
C SER A 134 -7.84 -14.77 -3.23
N SER A 135 -7.13 -15.63 -2.49
CA SER A 135 -7.75 -16.63 -1.59
C SER A 135 -8.42 -15.99 -0.37
N ILE A 136 -7.93 -14.83 0.07
CA ILE A 136 -8.44 -14.10 1.23
C ILE A 136 -9.11 -12.76 0.88
N THR A 137 -9.33 -12.50 -0.43
CA THR A 137 -9.94 -11.23 -0.86
C THR A 137 -11.32 -11.02 -0.25
N GLN A 138 -12.18 -12.06 -0.21
CA GLN A 138 -13.53 -11.91 0.34
C GLN A 138 -13.49 -11.61 1.84
N GLU A 139 -12.71 -12.36 2.59
CA GLU A 139 -12.53 -12.15 4.03
C GLU A 139 -12.00 -10.75 4.35
N THR A 140 -11.07 -10.25 3.52
CA THR A 140 -10.55 -8.89 3.68
C THR A 140 -11.64 -7.85 3.47
N LEU A 141 -12.45 -7.98 2.42
CA LEU A 141 -13.56 -7.05 2.15
C LEU A 141 -14.64 -7.09 3.23
N ASP A 142 -14.99 -8.29 3.72
CA ASP A 142 -15.98 -8.46 4.79
C ASP A 142 -15.46 -7.80 6.10
N MET A 143 -14.17 -7.95 6.40
CA MET A 143 -13.55 -7.35 7.58
C MET A 143 -13.52 -5.81 7.47
N VAL A 144 -13.20 -5.28 6.29
CA VAL A 144 -13.21 -3.83 6.01
C VAL A 144 -14.61 -3.26 6.19
N LYS A 145 -15.64 -3.88 5.63
CA LYS A 145 -17.02 -3.44 5.78
C LYS A 145 -17.46 -3.49 7.22
N TRP A 146 -17.18 -4.61 7.89
CA TRP A 146 -17.52 -4.78 9.31
C TRP A 146 -16.94 -3.66 10.17
N ILE A 147 -15.64 -3.34 10.03
CA ILE A 147 -15.00 -2.33 10.86
C ILE A 147 -15.39 -0.90 10.45
N ASN A 148 -15.67 -0.66 9.17
CA ASN A 148 -16.06 0.66 8.67
C ASN A 148 -17.39 1.14 9.25
N HIS A 149 -18.31 0.24 9.63
CA HIS A 149 -19.56 0.58 10.33
C HIS A 149 -19.31 1.25 11.70
N SER A 150 -18.22 0.93 12.38
CA SER A 150 -17.89 1.49 13.68
C SER A 150 -16.82 2.59 13.62
N TYR A 151 -15.98 2.59 12.58
CA TYR A 151 -14.93 3.58 12.37
C TYR A 151 -14.72 3.87 10.89
N SER A 152 -15.21 5.01 10.41
CA SER A 152 -15.10 5.43 9.01
C SER A 152 -13.68 5.77 8.55
N GLY A 153 -12.71 5.85 9.47
CA GLY A 153 -11.29 6.06 9.19
C GLY A 153 -10.55 4.82 8.67
N VAL A 154 -11.26 3.94 7.96
CA VAL A 154 -10.71 2.70 7.38
C VAL A 154 -11.00 2.65 5.89
N GLY A 155 -10.05 2.15 5.11
CA GLY A 155 -10.24 1.85 3.70
C GLY A 155 -9.45 0.64 3.26
N THR A 156 -9.60 0.23 2.00
CA THR A 156 -8.91 -0.95 1.48
C THR A 156 -8.26 -0.71 0.12
N VAL A 157 -7.74 -1.79 -0.46
CA VAL A 157 -7.06 -1.80 -1.77
C VAL A 157 -7.83 -2.71 -2.71
N ILE A 158 -8.01 -2.30 -3.95
CA ILE A 158 -8.57 -3.14 -5.03
C ILE A 158 -7.50 -3.36 -6.09
N GLN A 159 -7.35 -4.61 -6.50
CA GLN A 159 -6.39 -5.06 -7.49
C GLN A 159 -7.10 -5.28 -8.84
N SER A 160 -6.88 -4.39 -9.80
CA SER A 160 -7.60 -4.39 -11.08
C SER A 160 -7.37 -5.63 -11.96
N TYR A 161 -6.38 -6.46 -11.64
CA TYR A 161 -6.17 -7.70 -12.39
C TYR A 161 -7.17 -8.81 -12.07
N LEU A 162 -7.91 -8.75 -10.94
CA LEU A 162 -8.92 -9.73 -10.59
C LEU A 162 -10.23 -9.49 -11.36
N TYR A 163 -10.87 -10.53 -11.84
CA TYR A 163 -12.18 -10.43 -12.54
C TYR A 163 -13.28 -9.86 -11.65
N ARG A 164 -13.25 -10.15 -10.35
CA ARG A 164 -14.24 -9.68 -9.38
C ARG A 164 -14.16 -8.19 -9.05
N SER A 165 -13.04 -7.52 -9.40
CA SER A 165 -12.72 -6.16 -8.94
C SER A 165 -13.78 -5.12 -9.29
N GLU A 166 -14.52 -5.28 -10.40
CA GLU A 166 -15.58 -4.34 -10.78
C GLU A 166 -16.71 -4.36 -9.78
N GLN A 167 -17.21 -5.56 -9.43
CA GLN A 167 -18.29 -5.69 -8.44
C GLN A 167 -17.82 -5.24 -7.04
N ASP A 168 -16.56 -5.55 -6.69
CA ASP A 168 -15.99 -5.13 -5.41
C ASP A 168 -15.92 -3.60 -5.29
N VAL A 169 -15.48 -2.91 -6.36
CA VAL A 169 -15.46 -1.44 -6.43
C VAL A 169 -16.86 -0.85 -6.28
N ILE A 170 -17.84 -1.38 -7.02
CA ILE A 170 -19.24 -0.92 -6.93
C ILE A 170 -19.77 -1.06 -5.50
N ASN A 171 -19.55 -2.20 -4.88
CA ASN A 171 -20.00 -2.46 -3.52
C ASN A 171 -19.35 -1.52 -2.50
N LEU A 172 -18.03 -1.34 -2.55
CA LEU A 172 -17.29 -0.47 -1.63
C LEU A 172 -17.65 1.01 -1.81
N THR A 173 -17.78 1.46 -3.06
CA THR A 173 -18.12 2.86 -3.34
C THR A 173 -19.55 3.21 -3.00
N ASN A 174 -20.48 2.25 -3.02
CA ASN A 174 -21.85 2.45 -2.52
C ASN A 174 -21.88 2.67 -1.01
N GLU A 175 -20.92 2.12 -0.27
CA GLU A 175 -20.74 2.33 1.17
C GLU A 175 -19.76 3.48 1.48
N CYS A 176 -19.29 4.22 0.47
CA CYS A 176 -18.32 5.31 0.57
C CYS A 176 -17.00 4.88 1.27
N ILE A 177 -16.58 3.64 1.11
CA ILE A 177 -15.32 3.13 1.69
C ILE A 177 -14.13 3.55 0.83
N PRO A 178 -13.09 4.18 1.40
CA PRO A 178 -11.90 4.64 0.66
C PRO A 178 -11.14 3.51 -0.01
N ILE A 179 -10.84 3.66 -1.30
CA ILE A 179 -10.18 2.65 -2.14
C ILE A 179 -8.81 3.14 -2.62
N ARG A 180 -7.78 2.31 -2.46
CA ARG A 180 -6.55 2.42 -3.24
C ARG A 180 -6.65 1.50 -4.46
N MET A 181 -6.71 2.07 -5.64
CA MET A 181 -6.71 1.31 -6.89
C MET A 181 -5.29 0.93 -7.28
N VAL A 182 -5.01 -0.36 -7.44
CA VAL A 182 -3.71 -0.87 -7.92
C VAL A 182 -3.90 -1.91 -9.01
N LYS A 183 -2.84 -2.24 -9.77
CA LYS A 183 -2.92 -3.27 -10.82
C LYS A 183 -3.00 -4.69 -10.25
N GLY A 184 -2.26 -4.95 -9.19
CA GLY A 184 -2.10 -6.26 -8.55
C GLY A 184 -0.64 -6.69 -8.49
N ALA A 185 -0.23 -7.31 -7.39
CA ALA A 185 1.16 -7.66 -7.10
C ALA A 185 1.43 -9.16 -7.04
N TYR A 186 0.41 -9.97 -6.79
CA TYR A 186 0.54 -11.42 -6.61
C TYR A 186 0.50 -12.17 -7.95
N LYS A 187 0.95 -13.43 -7.92
CA LYS A 187 0.86 -14.30 -9.08
C LYS A 187 -0.43 -15.12 -8.97
N GLU A 188 -1.47 -14.60 -9.57
CA GLU A 188 -2.77 -15.25 -9.59
C GLU A 188 -2.95 -16.15 -10.82
N PRO A 189 -3.74 -17.23 -10.71
CA PRO A 189 -4.08 -18.08 -11.84
C PRO A 189 -5.06 -17.39 -12.80
N ALA A 190 -5.02 -17.78 -14.08
CA ALA A 190 -5.85 -17.19 -15.13
C ALA A 190 -7.37 -17.39 -14.93
N GLN A 191 -7.77 -18.28 -14.01
CA GLN A 191 -9.17 -18.50 -13.64
C GLN A 191 -9.76 -17.35 -12.83
N VAL A 192 -8.92 -16.57 -12.12
CA VAL A 192 -9.37 -15.47 -11.24
C VAL A 192 -8.85 -14.10 -11.66
N ALA A 193 -7.84 -14.04 -12.53
CA ALA A 193 -7.18 -12.79 -12.92
C ALA A 193 -6.90 -12.69 -14.42
N PHE A 194 -6.90 -11.48 -14.94
CA PHE A 194 -6.53 -11.19 -16.32
C PHE A 194 -5.06 -11.56 -16.58
N PRO A 195 -4.77 -12.46 -17.55
CA PRO A 195 -3.40 -12.90 -17.80
C PRO A 195 -2.59 -11.88 -18.62
N ARG A 196 -3.25 -10.99 -19.37
CA ARG A 196 -2.58 -10.04 -20.24
C ARG A 196 -2.56 -8.64 -19.61
N LYS A 197 -1.36 -8.02 -19.61
CA LYS A 197 -1.15 -6.67 -19.09
C LYS A 197 -2.14 -5.63 -19.65
N ASN A 198 -2.44 -5.72 -20.94
CA ASN A 198 -3.34 -4.76 -21.58
C ASN A 198 -4.77 -4.82 -21.02
N ASP A 199 -5.25 -6.01 -20.67
CA ASP A 199 -6.59 -6.17 -20.08
C ASP A 199 -6.59 -5.65 -18.63
N VAL A 200 -5.51 -5.88 -17.88
CA VAL A 200 -5.32 -5.30 -16.54
C VAL A 200 -5.31 -3.77 -16.61
N ASP A 201 -4.59 -3.19 -17.57
CA ASP A 201 -4.50 -1.73 -17.76
C ASP A 201 -5.86 -1.13 -18.13
N LYS A 202 -6.63 -1.77 -19.02
CA LYS A 202 -7.99 -1.35 -19.39
C LYS A 202 -8.93 -1.41 -18.19
N ASN A 203 -8.87 -2.51 -17.43
CA ASN A 203 -9.70 -2.66 -16.24
C ASN A 203 -9.31 -1.64 -15.17
N TYR A 204 -8.03 -1.37 -14.98
CA TYR A 204 -7.56 -0.31 -14.05
C TYR A 204 -8.19 1.05 -14.39
N ASP A 205 -8.20 1.44 -15.67
CA ASP A 205 -8.80 2.70 -16.10
C ASP A 205 -10.31 2.71 -15.89
N LEU A 206 -10.99 1.60 -16.22
CA LEU A 206 -12.44 1.45 -16.00
C LEU A 206 -12.79 1.62 -14.51
N LEU A 207 -12.15 0.86 -13.64
CA LEU A 207 -12.42 0.88 -12.20
C LEU A 207 -12.11 2.25 -11.57
N THR A 208 -11.04 2.90 -12.03
CA THR A 208 -10.71 4.26 -11.59
C THR A 208 -11.82 5.25 -11.95
N ARG A 209 -12.40 5.15 -13.16
CA ARG A 209 -13.53 5.98 -13.58
C ARG A 209 -14.78 5.71 -12.76
N ILE A 210 -15.12 4.44 -12.50
CA ILE A 210 -16.25 4.06 -11.63
C ILE A 210 -16.11 4.71 -10.24
N CYS A 211 -14.93 4.64 -9.63
CA CYS A 211 -14.68 5.31 -8.35
C CYS A 211 -14.86 6.83 -8.44
N MET A 212 -14.35 7.47 -9.50
CA MET A 212 -14.43 8.92 -9.67
C MET A 212 -15.88 9.40 -9.89
N ASP A 213 -16.70 8.64 -10.62
CA ASP A 213 -18.12 8.95 -10.81
C ASP A 213 -18.91 8.92 -9.49
N LYS A 214 -18.42 8.19 -8.49
CA LYS A 214 -19.05 8.10 -7.17
C LYS A 214 -18.67 9.23 -6.20
N ILE A 215 -17.57 9.95 -6.46
CA ILE A 215 -17.10 11.03 -5.56
C ILE A 215 -18.19 12.06 -5.29
N SER A 216 -18.92 12.49 -6.31
CA SER A 216 -19.98 13.47 -6.17
C SER A 216 -21.19 12.97 -5.37
N ASN A 217 -21.37 11.65 -5.28
CA ASN A 217 -22.51 11.02 -4.60
C ASN A 217 -22.16 10.57 -3.17
N CYS A 218 -20.89 10.39 -2.87
CA CYS A 218 -20.38 10.13 -1.52
C CYS A 218 -20.08 11.46 -0.85
N ASN A 219 -20.75 11.78 0.23
CA ASN A 219 -20.38 12.93 1.07
C ASN A 219 -19.06 12.64 1.82
N PHE A 220 -18.03 12.21 1.07
CA PHE A 220 -16.73 11.86 1.62
C PHE A 220 -15.84 13.10 1.62
N PRO A 221 -15.10 13.35 2.70
CA PRO A 221 -14.27 14.55 2.79
C PRO A 221 -13.12 14.54 1.76
N GLU A 222 -12.67 15.71 1.39
CA GLU A 222 -11.38 15.89 0.72
C GLU A 222 -10.23 15.36 1.61
N ILE A 223 -9.04 15.24 1.05
CA ILE A 223 -7.85 14.92 1.85
C ILE A 223 -7.73 15.90 3.05
N SER A 224 -7.47 15.35 4.24
CA SER A 224 -7.31 16.18 5.45
C SER A 224 -6.09 17.10 5.36
N ASN A 225 -6.15 18.25 6.04
CA ASN A 225 -5.06 19.23 6.01
C ASN A 225 -3.75 18.68 6.62
N ASP A 226 -3.86 17.76 7.57
CA ASP A 226 -2.72 17.06 8.17
C ASP A 226 -2.26 15.85 7.35
N GLY A 227 -2.88 15.59 6.20
CA GLY A 227 -2.56 14.50 5.30
C GLY A 227 -2.80 13.08 5.86
N ARG A 228 -3.39 12.91 7.04
CA ARG A 228 -3.63 11.61 7.66
C ARG A 228 -4.79 10.87 7.01
N PHE A 229 -5.89 11.57 6.73
CA PHE A 229 -7.05 10.99 6.08
C PHE A 229 -6.99 11.19 4.56
N PRO A 230 -6.91 10.10 3.77
CA PRO A 230 -6.91 10.17 2.32
C PRO A 230 -8.33 10.46 1.80
N PRO A 231 -8.48 10.95 0.56
CA PRO A 231 -9.78 11.05 -0.10
C PRO A 231 -10.33 9.66 -0.47
N LEU A 232 -11.56 9.62 -1.02
CA LEU A 232 -12.26 8.38 -1.36
C LEU A 232 -11.44 7.48 -2.28
N ILE A 233 -10.75 8.05 -3.28
CA ILE A 233 -9.93 7.29 -4.22
C ILE A 233 -8.46 7.69 -4.19
N ALA A 234 -7.61 6.67 -4.16
CA ALA A 234 -6.17 6.78 -4.36
C ALA A 234 -5.75 6.03 -5.64
N ILE A 235 -5.09 6.74 -6.56
CA ILE A 235 -4.55 6.24 -7.82
C ILE A 235 -3.18 5.61 -7.53
N GLY A 236 -3.14 4.32 -7.22
CA GLY A 236 -1.93 3.57 -6.88
C GLY A 236 -1.18 3.09 -8.12
N SER A 237 -0.33 3.93 -8.72
CA SER A 237 0.37 3.57 -9.95
C SER A 237 1.71 4.28 -10.11
N HIS A 238 2.68 3.59 -10.79
CA HIS A 238 3.93 4.18 -11.30
C HIS A 238 3.91 4.34 -12.84
N ASP A 239 2.77 4.01 -13.46
CA ASP A 239 2.53 4.10 -14.89
C ASP A 239 1.96 5.48 -15.20
N ASP A 240 2.79 6.34 -15.83
CA ASP A 240 2.44 7.72 -16.14
C ASP A 240 1.14 7.81 -16.95
N LEU A 241 0.97 6.90 -17.93
CA LEU A 241 -0.23 6.86 -18.76
C LEU A 241 -1.52 6.56 -17.95
N ARG A 242 -1.44 5.66 -16.95
CA ARG A 242 -2.61 5.38 -16.08
C ARG A 242 -2.94 6.56 -15.19
N ILE A 243 -1.91 7.25 -14.67
CA ILE A 243 -2.12 8.46 -13.88
C ILE A 243 -2.73 9.56 -14.76
N GLU A 244 -2.17 9.82 -15.94
CA GLU A 244 -2.67 10.85 -16.84
C GLU A 244 -4.11 10.59 -17.31
N ASN A 245 -4.47 9.35 -17.62
CA ASN A 245 -5.85 8.96 -17.94
C ASN A 245 -6.81 9.26 -16.78
N ALA A 246 -6.41 8.96 -15.54
CA ALA A 246 -7.21 9.25 -14.36
C ALA A 246 -7.39 10.77 -14.16
N LEU A 247 -6.29 11.55 -14.26
CA LEU A 247 -6.32 13.00 -14.10
C LEU A 247 -7.14 13.69 -15.21
N HIS A 248 -7.03 13.21 -16.45
CA HIS A 248 -7.85 13.70 -17.56
C HIS A 248 -9.34 13.44 -17.30
N TYR A 249 -9.68 12.23 -16.85
CA TYR A 249 -11.07 11.90 -16.51
C TYR A 249 -11.60 12.76 -15.36
N ALA A 250 -10.83 12.92 -14.28
CA ALA A 250 -11.21 13.79 -13.17
C ALA A 250 -11.44 15.24 -13.61
N SER A 251 -10.57 15.76 -14.50
CA SER A 251 -10.75 17.11 -15.09
C SER A 251 -12.02 17.20 -15.93
N SER A 252 -12.36 16.20 -16.73
CA SER A 252 -13.60 16.17 -17.54
C SER A 252 -14.87 16.17 -16.68
N LYS A 253 -14.77 15.72 -15.44
CA LYS A 253 -15.86 15.72 -14.44
C LYS A 253 -15.81 16.92 -13.49
N ASN A 254 -14.90 17.86 -13.71
CA ASN A 254 -14.67 19.03 -12.84
C ASN A 254 -14.42 18.66 -11.36
N LEU A 255 -13.76 17.51 -11.09
CA LEU A 255 -13.44 17.10 -9.73
C LEU A 255 -12.33 17.95 -9.15
N SER A 256 -12.49 18.37 -7.88
CA SER A 256 -11.43 19.03 -7.12
C SER A 256 -10.20 18.12 -7.00
N LYS A 257 -9.00 18.67 -7.14
CA LYS A 257 -7.76 17.89 -6.96
C LYS A 257 -7.65 17.25 -5.58
N LYS A 258 -8.34 17.77 -4.58
CA LYS A 258 -8.33 17.28 -3.20
C LYS A 258 -9.25 16.07 -2.97
N THR A 259 -10.11 15.71 -3.93
CA THR A 259 -11.03 14.57 -3.82
C THR A 259 -10.44 13.24 -4.26
N TYR A 260 -9.20 13.25 -4.74
CA TYR A 260 -8.41 12.06 -5.08
C TYR A 260 -6.93 12.31 -4.84
N GLU A 261 -6.14 11.27 -4.68
CA GLU A 261 -4.70 11.39 -4.50
C GLU A 261 -3.94 10.38 -5.37
N ILE A 262 -2.67 10.67 -5.65
CA ILE A 262 -1.78 9.77 -6.38
C ILE A 262 -0.90 9.05 -5.36
N GLN A 263 -0.81 7.72 -5.43
CA GLN A 263 0.01 6.93 -4.52
C GLN A 263 1.12 6.18 -5.25
N MET A 264 2.33 6.26 -4.73
CA MET A 264 3.52 5.62 -5.28
C MET A 264 4.36 5.00 -4.18
N LEU A 265 5.15 3.98 -4.52
CA LEU A 265 6.06 3.33 -3.59
C LEU A 265 7.31 4.17 -3.32
N TYR A 266 7.83 4.07 -2.11
CA TYR A 266 9.08 4.70 -1.71
C TYR A 266 10.25 4.31 -2.62
N GLY A 267 11.04 5.29 -3.02
CA GLY A 267 12.19 5.08 -3.89
C GLY A 267 11.90 4.82 -5.36
N ILE A 268 10.61 4.71 -5.77
CA ILE A 268 10.21 4.43 -7.15
C ILE A 268 9.59 5.66 -7.77
N ARG A 269 10.04 6.03 -9.00
CA ARG A 269 9.54 7.16 -9.79
C ARG A 269 9.46 8.47 -8.98
N ARG A 270 10.53 8.79 -8.26
CA ARG A 270 10.66 10.08 -7.55
C ARG A 270 10.48 11.29 -8.47
N ASP A 271 10.76 11.12 -9.75
CA ASP A 271 10.48 12.09 -10.80
C ASP A 271 8.98 12.42 -10.88
N LEU A 272 8.11 11.40 -10.93
CA LEU A 272 6.67 11.57 -10.97
C LEU A 272 6.10 12.10 -9.65
N GLN A 273 6.60 11.62 -8.51
CA GLN A 273 6.17 12.12 -7.20
C GLN A 273 6.34 13.64 -7.14
N ARG A 274 7.51 14.16 -7.55
CA ARG A 274 7.79 15.60 -7.60
C ARG A 274 6.99 16.33 -8.69
N LYS A 275 6.81 15.71 -9.89
CA LYS A 275 6.02 16.28 -10.99
C LYS A 275 4.61 16.59 -10.50
N TYR A 276 3.91 15.59 -9.96
CA TYR A 276 2.51 15.74 -9.59
C TYR A 276 2.30 16.58 -8.34
N SER A 277 3.19 16.50 -7.34
CA SER A 277 3.15 17.40 -6.18
C SER A 277 3.31 18.87 -6.59
N LYS A 278 4.28 19.20 -7.47
CA LYS A 278 4.47 20.55 -8.01
C LYS A 278 3.27 21.05 -8.82
N LEU A 279 2.51 20.16 -9.45
CA LEU A 279 1.27 20.49 -10.15
C LEU A 279 0.07 20.66 -9.21
N GLY A 280 0.28 20.55 -7.89
CA GLY A 280 -0.73 20.75 -6.85
C GLY A 280 -1.68 19.58 -6.66
N TYR A 281 -1.30 18.37 -7.11
CA TYR A 281 -2.03 17.14 -6.78
C TYR A 281 -1.55 16.58 -5.43
N PRO A 282 -2.45 16.09 -4.57
CA PRO A 282 -2.06 15.33 -3.41
C PRO A 282 -1.30 14.08 -3.84
N VAL A 283 -0.07 13.93 -3.35
CA VAL A 283 0.76 12.74 -3.59
C VAL A 283 1.10 12.10 -2.26
N ARG A 284 0.86 10.80 -2.16
CA ARG A 284 1.22 10.00 -0.99
C ARG A 284 2.26 8.94 -1.36
N VAL A 285 3.26 8.78 -0.53
CA VAL A 285 4.31 7.78 -0.69
C VAL A 285 4.06 6.63 0.29
N TYR A 286 3.99 5.41 -0.23
CA TYR A 286 3.92 4.18 0.56
C TYR A 286 5.33 3.80 1.01
N VAL A 287 5.57 3.85 2.31
CA VAL A 287 6.88 3.73 2.93
C VAL A 287 6.95 2.48 3.79
N PRO A 288 7.56 1.39 3.30
CA PRO A 288 7.78 0.20 4.11
C PRO A 288 9.00 0.35 5.01
N TYR A 289 8.93 -0.27 6.20
CA TYR A 289 10.05 -0.40 7.15
C TYR A 289 9.97 -1.73 7.90
N GLY A 290 11.04 -2.12 8.58
CA GLY A 290 11.06 -3.28 9.46
C GLY A 290 12.11 -4.32 9.09
N THR A 291 12.30 -5.28 9.98
CA THR A 291 13.34 -6.31 9.85
C THR A 291 13.05 -7.35 8.78
N HIS A 292 11.77 -7.55 8.40
CA HIS A 292 11.35 -8.52 7.39
C HIS A 292 11.37 -7.95 5.96
N TRP A 293 12.38 -7.14 5.65
CA TRP A 293 12.48 -6.39 4.39
C TRP A 293 12.80 -7.24 3.16
N TYR A 294 13.39 -8.43 3.31
CA TYR A 294 13.90 -9.23 2.21
C TYR A 294 12.83 -9.63 1.17
N PRO A 295 11.66 -10.21 1.55
CA PRO A 295 10.63 -10.56 0.58
C PRO A 295 10.11 -9.35 -0.21
N TYR A 296 9.93 -8.22 0.45
CA TYR A 296 9.53 -6.96 -0.20
C TYR A 296 10.58 -6.51 -1.23
N PHE A 297 11.86 -6.50 -0.85
CA PHE A 297 12.95 -6.12 -1.73
C PHE A 297 13.03 -7.02 -2.98
N MET A 298 12.89 -8.33 -2.83
CA MET A 298 12.88 -9.28 -3.95
C MET A 298 11.72 -9.02 -4.91
N ARG A 299 10.52 -8.66 -4.41
CA ARG A 299 9.39 -8.26 -5.26
C ARG A 299 9.70 -7.00 -6.06
N ARG A 300 10.38 -6.02 -5.46
CA ARG A 300 10.80 -4.78 -6.17
C ARG A 300 11.83 -5.06 -7.28
N LEU A 301 12.74 -5.98 -7.06
CA LEU A 301 13.66 -6.43 -8.12
C LEU A 301 12.92 -7.16 -9.25
N ALA A 302 11.94 -7.99 -8.92
CA ALA A 302 11.14 -8.73 -9.90
C ALA A 302 10.32 -7.84 -10.84
N GLU A 303 9.87 -6.66 -10.38
CA GLU A 303 9.02 -5.74 -11.14
C GLU A 303 9.78 -4.92 -12.18
N ARG A 304 11.09 -4.71 -12.02
CA ARG A 304 11.90 -3.89 -12.91
C ARG A 304 13.25 -4.55 -13.24
N PRO A 305 13.44 -5.06 -14.46
CA PRO A 305 14.72 -5.62 -14.90
C PRO A 305 15.90 -4.63 -14.79
N ALA A 306 15.65 -3.33 -14.93
CA ALA A 306 16.67 -2.30 -14.72
C ALA A 306 17.22 -2.28 -13.28
N ASN A 307 16.40 -2.57 -12.27
CA ASN A 307 16.85 -2.71 -10.89
C ASN A 307 17.74 -3.94 -10.72
N VAL A 308 17.47 -5.00 -11.49
CA VAL A 308 18.26 -6.24 -11.52
C VAL A 308 19.64 -5.98 -12.12
N TRP A 309 19.70 -5.28 -13.25
CA TRP A 309 20.98 -4.91 -13.89
C TRP A 309 21.83 -4.04 -12.96
N PHE A 310 21.21 -3.08 -12.29
CA PHE A 310 21.90 -2.25 -11.30
C PHE A 310 22.42 -3.07 -10.11
N PHE A 311 21.65 -4.06 -9.65
CA PHE A 311 22.06 -4.99 -8.61
C PHE A 311 23.32 -5.77 -9.04
N PHE A 312 23.29 -6.41 -10.21
CA PHE A 312 24.41 -7.20 -10.70
C PHE A 312 25.62 -6.36 -11.11
N SER A 313 25.44 -5.21 -11.76
CA SER A 313 26.56 -4.36 -12.19
C SER A 313 27.36 -3.80 -11.00
N ASN A 314 26.72 -3.58 -9.85
CA ASN A 314 27.40 -3.16 -8.63
C ASN A 314 27.97 -4.34 -7.81
N LEU A 315 27.51 -5.57 -8.06
CA LEU A 315 28.06 -6.77 -7.43
C LEU A 315 29.46 -7.09 -7.94
N PHE A 316 29.75 -6.75 -9.21
CA PHE A 316 31.02 -7.03 -9.89
C PHE A 316 31.94 -5.80 -10.00
N ARG A 317 31.51 -4.64 -9.48
CA ARG A 317 32.38 -3.49 -9.29
C ARG A 317 33.03 -3.60 -7.91
N LYS A 318 34.25 -4.16 -7.89
CA LYS A 318 35.20 -3.99 -6.79
C LYS A 318 35.80 -2.62 -6.84
#